data_11a7e968dd3e3f1f73d77b4891d93a46
#
_entry.id   11a7e968dd3e3f1f73d77b4891d93a46
#
_cell.length_a   1.000
_cell.length_b   1.000
_cell.length_c   1.000
_cell.angle_alpha   90.00
_cell.angle_beta   90.00
_cell.angle_gamma   90.00
#
_symmetry.space_group_name_H-M   'P 1'
#
loop_
_entity.id
_entity.type
_entity.pdbx_description
1 polymer ?
#
loop_
_entity_poly.entity_id
_entity_poly.type
_entity_poly.pdbx_seq_one_letter_code
_entity_poly.pdbx_strand_id
1 'polypeptide(L)'
;TYEMDFDNLEAVCDAHCKMLILSNPHNPAGIVWSRETLEKLAEFCYEKGLVVISDEIHCDMALFGNKHIPFASISEKAAACSITFGAPSKTFNIAGIVCSYAIVPDENLRKRFYSWLEANEFGAAPIFSSIATIAAFRKGEEWRKQMLAYIEGNIEFVESFCRERIPQVKPLRPQASFLV
;
A
#
# COMPACT_ATOMS: atom_id res chain seq x y z
N THR A 1 16.92 3.04 8.73
CA THR A 1 15.98 2.17 8.00
C THR A 1 14.88 1.79 8.97
N TYR A 2 13.63 1.79 8.52
CA TYR A 2 12.52 1.27 9.31
C TYR A 2 12.39 -0.22 9.06
N GLU A 3 12.14 -1.00 10.10
CA GLU A 3 11.96 -2.45 10.04
C GLU A 3 10.73 -2.84 10.85
N MET A 4 10.10 -3.97 10.51
CA MET A 4 9.03 -4.54 11.34
C MET A 4 9.65 -5.24 12.54
N ASP A 5 9.23 -4.83 13.72
CA ASP A 5 9.62 -5.46 14.99
C ASP A 5 8.69 -6.64 15.27
N PHE A 6 9.07 -7.83 14.85
CA PHE A 6 8.28 -9.03 15.03
C PHE A 6 8.25 -9.53 16.48
N ASP A 7 9.28 -9.24 17.26
CA ASP A 7 9.31 -9.62 18.67
C ASP A 7 8.29 -8.78 19.46
N ASN A 8 8.23 -7.48 19.16
CA ASN A 8 7.20 -6.61 19.74
C ASN A 8 5.80 -6.98 19.22
N LEU A 9 5.66 -7.31 17.92
CA LEU A 9 4.39 -7.75 17.35
C LEU A 9 3.85 -9.00 18.07
N GLU A 10 4.71 -9.99 18.32
CA GLU A 10 4.35 -11.20 19.09
C GLU A 10 3.95 -10.85 20.54
N ALA A 11 4.68 -9.94 21.18
CA ALA A 11 4.44 -9.56 22.57
C ALA A 11 3.13 -8.81 22.78
N VAL A 12 2.68 -8.01 21.78
CA VAL A 12 1.45 -7.20 21.90
C VAL A 12 0.21 -7.89 21.32
N CYS A 13 0.40 -8.95 20.54
CA CYS A 13 -0.71 -9.70 19.90
C CYS A 13 -1.32 -10.70 20.89
N ASP A 14 -2.51 -10.40 21.39
CA ASP A 14 -3.26 -11.26 22.30
C ASP A 14 -4.51 -11.87 21.64
N ALA A 15 -5.30 -12.61 22.42
CA ALA A 15 -6.53 -13.29 21.96
C ALA A 15 -7.64 -12.31 21.51
N HIS A 16 -7.54 -11.03 21.85
CA HIS A 16 -8.50 -9.99 21.44
C HIS A 16 -8.15 -9.41 20.06
N CYS A 17 -6.91 -9.56 19.61
CA CYS A 17 -6.49 -9.14 18.29
C CYS A 17 -7.22 -9.95 17.22
N LYS A 18 -7.84 -9.27 16.24
CA LYS A 18 -8.59 -9.89 15.14
C LYS A 18 -8.11 -9.42 13.77
N MET A 19 -7.34 -8.36 13.75
CA MET A 19 -6.96 -7.68 12.52
C MET A 19 -5.60 -7.02 12.68
N LEU A 20 -4.84 -6.99 11.57
CA LEU A 20 -3.63 -6.20 11.41
C LEU A 20 -3.82 -5.27 10.21
N ILE A 21 -3.44 -4.00 10.34
CA ILE A 21 -3.45 -3.04 9.24
C ILE A 21 -2.01 -2.85 8.77
N LEU A 22 -1.77 -3.20 7.51
CA LEU A 22 -0.48 -3.09 6.83
C LEU A 22 -0.54 -1.93 5.82
N SER A 23 0.39 -0.98 5.91
CA SER A 23 0.64 -0.01 4.83
C SER A 23 1.75 -0.55 3.91
N ASN A 24 1.44 -0.83 2.65
CA ASN A 24 2.32 -1.51 1.70
C ASN A 24 2.20 -0.93 0.27
N PRO A 25 3.11 -0.07 -0.18
CA PRO A 25 4.28 0.48 0.51
C PRO A 25 3.92 1.34 1.73
N HIS A 26 4.84 1.43 2.70
CA HIS A 26 4.55 2.11 3.95
C HIS A 26 4.55 3.64 3.80
N ASN A 27 3.44 4.25 4.18
CA ASN A 27 3.28 5.69 4.30
C ASN A 27 3.22 6.06 5.81
N PRO A 28 4.00 7.01 6.33
CA PRO A 28 4.80 8.02 5.61
C PRO A 28 6.27 7.64 5.35
N ALA A 29 6.77 6.52 5.84
CA ALA A 29 8.20 6.21 5.81
C ALA A 29 8.75 5.88 4.41
N GLY A 30 7.91 5.73 3.39
CA GLY A 30 8.32 5.44 2.02
C GLY A 30 9.02 4.07 1.85
N ILE A 31 8.66 3.08 2.66
CA ILE A 31 9.29 1.74 2.64
C ILE A 31 8.56 0.81 1.69
N VAL A 32 9.31 0.14 0.85
CA VAL A 32 8.87 -1.05 0.11
C VAL A 32 9.30 -2.29 0.89
N TRP A 33 8.34 -3.01 1.46
CA TRP A 33 8.64 -4.19 2.27
C TRP A 33 9.27 -5.30 1.43
N SER A 34 10.28 -5.97 1.99
CA SER A 34 10.91 -7.11 1.33
C SER A 34 9.95 -8.31 1.29
N ARG A 35 10.16 -9.20 0.31
CA ARG A 35 9.43 -10.48 0.23
C ARG A 35 9.51 -11.25 1.54
N GLU A 36 10.72 -11.39 2.09
CA GLU A 36 10.97 -12.10 3.34
C GLU A 36 10.16 -11.51 4.52
N THR A 37 10.13 -10.17 4.65
CA THR A 37 9.33 -9.49 5.68
C THR A 37 7.83 -9.79 5.51
N LEU A 38 7.33 -9.72 4.27
CA LEU A 38 5.92 -9.99 3.99
C LEU A 38 5.55 -11.47 4.19
N GLU A 39 6.44 -12.41 3.85
CA GLU A 39 6.26 -13.85 4.10
C GLU A 39 6.16 -14.14 5.60
N LYS A 40 7.08 -13.58 6.39
CA LYS A 40 7.05 -13.71 7.85
C LYS A 40 5.78 -13.12 8.46
N LEU A 41 5.35 -11.95 7.97
CA LEU A 41 4.10 -11.33 8.42
C LEU A 41 2.87 -12.18 8.05
N ALA A 42 2.84 -12.74 6.85
CA ALA A 42 1.73 -13.58 6.37
C ALA A 42 1.60 -14.85 7.22
N GLU A 43 2.73 -15.49 7.53
CA GLU A 43 2.76 -16.66 8.41
C GLU A 43 2.22 -16.33 9.79
N PHE A 44 2.76 -15.28 10.42
CA PHE A 44 2.32 -14.80 11.73
C PHE A 44 0.81 -14.53 11.75
N CYS A 45 0.30 -13.75 10.80
CA CYS A 45 -1.11 -13.38 10.78
C CYS A 45 -2.02 -14.59 10.55
N TYR A 46 -1.64 -15.49 9.65
CA TYR A 46 -2.40 -16.70 9.38
C TYR A 46 -2.48 -17.62 10.61
N GLU A 47 -1.37 -17.86 11.29
CA GLU A 47 -1.31 -18.70 12.49
C GLU A 47 -2.10 -18.11 13.68
N LYS A 48 -2.09 -16.78 13.83
CA LYS A 48 -2.88 -16.07 14.86
C LYS A 48 -4.35 -15.89 14.48
N GLY A 49 -4.77 -16.28 13.27
CA GLY A 49 -6.14 -16.10 12.78
C GLY A 49 -6.54 -14.64 12.58
N LEU A 50 -5.56 -13.77 12.24
CA LEU A 50 -5.77 -12.36 11.98
C LEU A 50 -6.17 -12.12 10.52
N VAL A 51 -7.07 -11.16 10.30
CA VAL A 51 -7.31 -10.61 8.97
C VAL A 51 -6.34 -9.46 8.72
N VAL A 52 -5.62 -9.50 7.60
CA VAL A 52 -4.71 -8.43 7.20
C VAL A 52 -5.44 -7.46 6.27
N ILE A 53 -5.57 -6.22 6.68
CA ILE A 53 -5.98 -5.11 5.81
C ILE A 53 -4.71 -4.54 5.19
N SER A 54 -4.45 -4.87 3.92
CA SER A 54 -3.30 -4.35 3.19
C SER A 54 -3.70 -3.10 2.42
N ASP A 55 -3.29 -1.94 2.91
CA ASP A 55 -3.46 -0.66 2.20
C ASP A 55 -2.33 -0.51 1.19
N GLU A 56 -2.67 -0.74 -0.09
CA GLU A 56 -1.73 -0.71 -1.21
C GLU A 56 -1.97 0.49 -2.14
N ILE A 57 -2.54 1.57 -1.62
CA ILE A 57 -2.85 2.77 -2.41
C ILE A 57 -1.62 3.43 -3.06
N HIS A 58 -0.41 3.14 -2.55
CA HIS A 58 0.87 3.59 -3.08
C HIS A 58 1.60 2.55 -3.94
N CYS A 59 0.97 1.43 -4.30
CA CYS A 59 1.62 0.30 -5.00
C CYS A 59 2.30 0.68 -6.33
N ASP A 60 1.71 1.61 -7.07
CA ASP A 60 2.23 2.07 -8.37
C ASP A 60 3.29 3.19 -8.25
N MET A 61 3.69 3.53 -7.03
CA MET A 61 4.59 4.64 -6.73
C MET A 61 5.94 4.18 -6.15
N ALA A 62 6.38 2.98 -6.48
CA ALA A 62 7.73 2.53 -6.17
C ALA A 62 8.76 3.35 -6.97
N LEU A 63 9.83 3.79 -6.31
CA LEU A 63 10.85 4.71 -6.80
C LEU A 63 12.23 4.05 -6.86
N PHE A 64 13.15 4.64 -7.62
CA PHE A 64 14.56 4.21 -7.69
C PHE A 64 14.74 2.72 -7.99
N GLY A 65 13.91 2.17 -8.87
CA GLY A 65 13.97 0.77 -9.28
C GLY A 65 13.42 -0.24 -8.27
N ASN A 66 12.91 0.21 -7.12
CA ASN A 66 12.21 -0.66 -6.20
C ASN A 66 10.92 -1.19 -6.82
N LYS A 67 10.45 -2.34 -6.33
CA LYS A 67 9.23 -2.98 -6.83
C LYS A 67 8.31 -3.34 -5.69
N HIS A 68 7.09 -2.84 -5.76
CA HIS A 68 6.02 -3.27 -4.87
C HIS A 68 5.70 -4.76 -5.05
N ILE A 69 5.40 -5.42 -3.95
CA ILE A 69 4.94 -6.81 -3.94
C ILE A 69 3.57 -6.81 -3.26
N PRO A 70 2.48 -7.14 -3.98
CA PRO A 70 1.16 -7.22 -3.37
C PRO A 70 1.12 -8.27 -2.27
N PHE A 71 0.63 -7.92 -1.08
CA PHE A 71 0.65 -8.83 0.07
C PHE A 71 -0.05 -10.16 -0.22
N ALA A 72 -1.24 -10.11 -0.82
CA ALA A 72 -2.00 -11.32 -1.17
C ALA A 72 -1.28 -12.26 -2.16
N SER A 73 -0.26 -11.78 -2.89
CA SER A 73 0.50 -12.60 -3.85
C SER A 73 1.70 -13.34 -3.24
N ILE A 74 2.00 -13.10 -1.98
CA ILE A 74 3.18 -13.65 -1.30
C ILE A 74 3.06 -15.16 -1.12
N SER A 75 1.90 -15.64 -0.67
CA SER A 75 1.64 -17.05 -0.39
C SER A 75 0.13 -17.33 -0.37
N GLU A 76 -0.24 -18.61 -0.37
CA GLU A 76 -1.63 -19.01 -0.16
C GLU A 76 -2.18 -18.57 1.21
N LYS A 77 -1.34 -18.57 2.25
CA LYS A 77 -1.70 -18.07 3.59
C LYS A 77 -2.00 -16.58 3.57
N ALA A 78 -1.17 -15.78 2.89
CA ALA A 78 -1.42 -14.36 2.70
C ALA A 78 -2.73 -14.10 1.94
N ALA A 79 -2.98 -14.83 0.87
CA ALA A 79 -4.23 -14.74 0.11
C ALA A 79 -5.46 -15.11 0.97
N ALA A 80 -5.34 -16.15 1.81
CA ALA A 80 -6.44 -16.64 2.64
C ALA A 80 -6.84 -15.69 3.76
N CYS A 81 -5.94 -14.82 4.23
CA CYS A 81 -6.20 -13.95 5.38
C CYS A 81 -6.21 -12.46 5.06
N SER A 82 -6.20 -12.03 3.79
CA SER A 82 -6.05 -10.61 3.46
C SER A 82 -7.22 -10.00 2.69
N ILE A 83 -7.38 -8.68 2.91
CA ILE A 83 -8.17 -7.76 2.10
C ILE A 83 -7.21 -6.67 1.63
N THR A 84 -6.94 -6.62 0.33
CA THR A 84 -6.09 -5.59 -0.28
C THR A 84 -6.94 -4.43 -0.76
N PHE A 85 -6.59 -3.21 -0.35
CA PHE A 85 -7.21 -1.99 -0.83
C PHE A 85 -6.28 -1.24 -1.77
N GLY A 86 -6.85 -0.75 -2.88
CA GLY A 86 -6.16 0.09 -3.84
C GLY A 86 -7.05 1.19 -4.39
N ALA A 87 -6.43 2.19 -4.99
CA ALA A 87 -7.14 3.29 -5.64
C ALA A 87 -6.24 4.00 -6.66
N PRO A 88 -6.79 4.61 -7.72
CA PRO A 88 -6.02 5.42 -8.66
C PRO A 88 -5.62 6.79 -8.09
N SER A 89 -6.20 7.17 -6.95
CA SER A 89 -6.19 8.54 -6.44
C SER A 89 -4.80 9.10 -6.16
N LYS A 90 -3.88 8.32 -5.64
CA LYS A 90 -2.50 8.75 -5.35
C LYS A 90 -1.64 8.71 -6.60
N THR A 91 -1.64 7.58 -7.29
CA THR A 91 -0.84 7.38 -8.49
C THR A 91 -1.16 8.40 -9.59
N PHE A 92 -2.43 8.72 -9.81
CA PHE A 92 -2.86 9.60 -10.89
C PHE A 92 -3.33 10.99 -10.41
N ASN A 93 -3.12 11.32 -9.14
CA ASN A 93 -3.50 12.61 -8.54
C ASN A 93 -4.99 12.97 -8.75
N ILE A 94 -5.88 11.98 -8.61
CA ILE A 94 -7.33 12.12 -8.83
C ILE A 94 -8.16 11.78 -7.58
N ALA A 95 -7.70 12.19 -6.41
CA ALA A 95 -8.37 11.90 -5.14
C ALA A 95 -9.84 12.38 -5.10
N GLY A 96 -10.17 13.49 -5.79
CA GLY A 96 -11.53 14.02 -5.89
C GLY A 96 -12.52 13.12 -6.64
N ILE A 97 -12.04 12.11 -7.37
CA ILE A 97 -12.89 11.12 -8.06
C ILE A 97 -13.55 10.14 -7.07
N VAL A 98 -13.01 9.99 -5.86
CA VAL A 98 -13.55 9.15 -4.79
C VAL A 98 -13.84 7.72 -5.27
N CYS A 99 -12.82 6.98 -5.62
CA CYS A 99 -12.92 5.58 -6.03
C CYS A 99 -11.80 4.76 -5.41
N SER A 100 -12.17 3.65 -4.79
CA SER A 100 -11.24 2.61 -4.35
C SER A 100 -11.80 1.24 -4.72
N TYR A 101 -10.94 0.25 -4.67
CA TYR A 101 -11.34 -1.14 -4.88
C TYR A 101 -10.74 -2.02 -3.79
N ALA A 102 -11.37 -3.15 -3.52
CA ALA A 102 -10.85 -4.17 -2.64
C ALA A 102 -10.69 -5.50 -3.41
N ILE A 103 -9.57 -6.18 -3.16
CA ILE A 103 -9.28 -7.51 -3.68
C ILE A 103 -9.26 -8.46 -2.49
N VAL A 104 -10.16 -9.44 -2.49
CA VAL A 104 -10.31 -10.41 -1.41
C VAL A 104 -10.27 -11.81 -2.03
N PRO A 105 -9.13 -12.51 -2.02
CA PRO A 105 -9.00 -13.82 -2.68
C PRO A 105 -9.85 -14.89 -2.01
N ASP A 106 -9.88 -14.97 -0.67
CA ASP A 106 -10.67 -15.95 0.06
C ASP A 106 -12.19 -15.70 -0.13
N GLU A 107 -12.92 -16.76 -0.50
CA GLU A 107 -14.33 -16.65 -0.83
C GLU A 107 -15.21 -16.30 0.39
N ASN A 108 -14.92 -16.89 1.54
CA ASN A 108 -15.72 -16.66 2.75
C ASN A 108 -15.51 -15.25 3.28
N LEU A 109 -14.24 -14.81 3.32
CA LEU A 109 -13.91 -13.44 3.73
C LEU A 109 -14.51 -12.42 2.75
N ARG A 110 -14.44 -12.70 1.44
CA ARG A 110 -15.02 -11.85 0.40
C ARG A 110 -16.54 -11.73 0.53
N LYS A 111 -17.25 -12.84 0.72
CA LYS A 111 -18.70 -12.81 0.92
C LYS A 111 -19.08 -11.98 2.14
N ARG A 112 -18.43 -12.20 3.28
CA ARG A 112 -18.69 -11.45 4.51
C ARG A 112 -18.43 -9.96 4.33
N PHE A 113 -17.29 -9.58 3.71
CA PHE A 113 -16.90 -8.20 3.49
C PHE A 113 -17.89 -7.47 2.58
N TYR A 114 -18.17 -8.00 1.39
CA TYR A 114 -19.08 -7.34 0.44
C TYR A 114 -20.52 -7.34 0.89
N SER A 115 -21.03 -8.41 1.53
CA SER A 115 -22.38 -8.42 2.09
C SER A 115 -22.56 -7.35 3.17
N TRP A 116 -21.52 -7.10 3.98
CA TRP A 116 -21.57 -6.03 4.97
C TRP A 116 -21.59 -4.64 4.33
N LEU A 117 -20.76 -4.40 3.31
CA LEU A 117 -20.76 -3.14 2.56
C LEU A 117 -22.13 -2.88 1.91
N GLU A 118 -22.70 -3.90 1.26
CA GLU A 118 -24.00 -3.81 0.60
C GLU A 118 -25.12 -3.51 1.60
N ALA A 119 -25.16 -4.24 2.70
CA ALA A 119 -26.17 -4.04 3.75
C ALA A 119 -26.11 -2.66 4.42
N ASN A 120 -24.96 -1.97 4.35
CA ASN A 120 -24.75 -0.63 4.90
C ASN A 120 -24.66 0.47 3.81
N GLU A 121 -25.01 0.15 2.57
CA GLU A 121 -25.05 1.09 1.43
C GLU A 121 -23.70 1.76 1.10
N PHE A 122 -22.57 1.11 1.43
CA PHE A 122 -21.23 1.61 1.14
C PHE A 122 -20.71 1.23 -0.27
N GLY A 123 -21.53 0.62 -1.11
CA GLY A 123 -21.07 0.00 -2.35
C GLY A 123 -21.03 0.89 -3.59
N ALA A 124 -21.62 2.08 -3.59
CA ALA A 124 -21.83 2.87 -4.81
C ALA A 124 -20.81 4.00 -4.95
N ALA A 125 -19.79 3.79 -5.78
CA ALA A 125 -18.97 4.91 -6.25
C ALA A 125 -19.77 5.82 -7.23
N PRO A 126 -19.47 7.12 -7.29
CA PRO A 126 -20.06 8.00 -8.30
C PRO A 126 -19.83 7.47 -9.72
N ILE A 127 -20.80 7.65 -10.63
CA ILE A 127 -20.78 7.04 -11.97
C ILE A 127 -19.51 7.38 -12.76
N PHE A 128 -18.98 8.59 -12.65
CA PHE A 128 -17.75 8.99 -13.33
C PHE A 128 -16.49 8.38 -12.73
N SER A 129 -16.53 7.90 -11.50
CA SER A 129 -15.39 7.34 -10.79
C SER A 129 -14.88 6.07 -11.45
N SER A 130 -15.79 5.16 -11.84
CA SER A 130 -15.42 3.92 -12.54
C SER A 130 -14.81 4.20 -13.90
N ILE A 131 -15.40 5.13 -14.66
CA ILE A 131 -14.89 5.51 -15.99
C ILE A 131 -13.50 6.14 -15.86
N ALA A 132 -13.31 7.07 -14.92
CA ALA A 132 -12.02 7.73 -14.68
C ALA A 132 -10.96 6.72 -14.22
N THR A 133 -11.31 5.80 -13.31
CA THR A 133 -10.41 4.75 -12.83
C THR A 133 -9.94 3.84 -13.96
N ILE A 134 -10.87 3.37 -14.80
CA ILE A 134 -10.55 2.53 -15.97
C ILE A 134 -9.66 3.30 -16.96
N ALA A 135 -9.97 4.55 -17.22
CA ALA A 135 -9.17 5.38 -18.12
C ALA A 135 -7.75 5.61 -17.58
N ALA A 136 -7.60 5.91 -16.29
CA ALA A 136 -6.33 6.12 -15.62
C ALA A 136 -5.43 4.87 -15.74
N PHE A 137 -5.93 3.70 -15.36
CA PHE A 137 -5.15 2.46 -15.44
C PHE A 137 -4.87 1.99 -16.87
N ARG A 138 -5.79 2.20 -17.81
CA ARG A 138 -5.59 1.77 -19.21
C ARG A 138 -4.71 2.71 -20.03
N LYS A 139 -4.70 4.00 -19.73
CA LYS A 139 -4.08 5.03 -20.58
C LYS A 139 -3.06 5.91 -19.86
N GLY A 140 -2.95 5.82 -18.52
CA GLY A 140 -2.13 6.70 -17.71
C GLY A 140 -0.68 6.24 -17.51
N GLU A 141 -0.24 5.12 -18.09
CA GLU A 141 1.10 4.56 -17.82
C GLU A 141 2.23 5.52 -18.18
N GLU A 142 2.15 6.19 -19.31
CA GLU A 142 3.18 7.15 -19.71
C GLU A 142 3.23 8.35 -18.76
N TRP A 143 2.08 8.87 -18.36
CA TRP A 143 1.98 9.92 -17.35
C TRP A 143 2.59 9.46 -16.01
N ARG A 144 2.28 8.24 -15.59
CA ARG A 144 2.82 7.66 -14.34
C ARG A 144 4.35 7.61 -14.37
N LYS A 145 4.94 7.13 -15.45
CA LYS A 145 6.41 7.09 -15.61
C LYS A 145 7.05 8.46 -15.51
N GLN A 146 6.49 9.45 -16.20
CA GLN A 146 6.98 10.83 -16.14
C GLN A 146 6.83 11.42 -14.73
N MET A 147 5.71 11.17 -14.06
CA MET A 147 5.48 11.61 -12.69
C MET A 147 6.50 10.99 -11.72
N LEU A 148 6.78 9.67 -11.82
CA LEU A 148 7.77 9.01 -10.97
C LEU A 148 9.17 9.60 -11.21
N ALA A 149 9.59 9.78 -12.46
CA ALA A 149 10.88 10.41 -12.78
C ALA A 149 10.99 11.85 -12.21
N TYR A 150 9.90 12.60 -12.27
CA TYR A 150 9.85 13.95 -11.69
C TYR A 150 9.99 13.92 -10.16
N ILE A 151 9.31 12.98 -9.47
CA ILE A 151 9.43 12.80 -8.02
C ILE A 151 10.85 12.39 -7.64
N GLU A 152 11.45 11.45 -8.35
CA GLU A 152 12.84 11.02 -8.13
C GLU A 152 13.81 12.21 -8.25
N GLY A 153 13.67 13.03 -9.29
CA GLY A 153 14.46 14.24 -9.45
C GLY A 153 14.29 15.26 -8.31
N ASN A 154 13.07 15.42 -7.79
CA ASN A 154 12.81 16.29 -6.65
C ASN A 154 13.49 15.75 -5.36
N ILE A 155 13.47 14.44 -5.14
CA ILE A 155 14.12 13.79 -4.00
C ILE A 155 15.64 14.00 -4.09
N GLU A 156 16.25 13.78 -5.25
CA GLU A 156 17.67 14.01 -5.50
C GLU A 156 18.08 15.49 -5.28
N PHE A 157 17.20 16.40 -5.69
CA PHE A 157 17.39 17.82 -5.43
C PHE A 157 17.41 18.12 -3.92
N VAL A 158 16.43 17.60 -3.16
CA VAL A 158 16.37 17.77 -1.70
C VAL A 158 17.61 17.20 -1.02
N GLU A 159 18.05 16.00 -1.39
CA GLU A 159 19.26 15.39 -0.85
C GLU A 159 20.53 16.24 -1.12
N SER A 160 20.66 16.73 -2.35
CA SER A 160 21.79 17.58 -2.75
C SER A 160 21.77 18.91 -2.02
N PHE A 161 20.60 19.55 -1.94
CA PHE A 161 20.43 20.82 -1.23
C PHE A 161 20.75 20.68 0.26
N CYS A 162 20.26 19.64 0.92
CA CYS A 162 20.56 19.39 2.33
C CYS A 162 22.05 19.17 2.54
N ARG A 163 22.68 18.34 1.71
CA ARG A 163 24.12 18.07 1.81
C ARG A 163 24.98 19.35 1.66
N GLU A 164 24.60 20.26 0.76
CA GLU A 164 25.38 21.43 0.42
C GLU A 164 25.08 22.65 1.30
N ARG A 165 23.83 22.83 1.70
CA ARG A 165 23.35 24.06 2.34
C ARG A 165 23.00 23.90 3.82
N ILE A 166 22.53 22.70 4.22
CA ILE A 166 22.10 22.42 5.59
C ILE A 166 22.54 21.02 6.04
N PRO A 167 23.86 20.76 6.12
CA PRO A 167 24.41 19.40 6.33
C PRO A 167 24.01 18.74 7.65
N GLN A 168 23.46 19.48 8.59
CA GLN A 168 22.87 18.98 9.83
C GLN A 168 21.53 18.25 9.61
N VAL A 169 20.85 18.48 8.48
CA VAL A 169 19.63 17.77 8.08
C VAL A 169 20.01 16.63 7.12
N LYS A 170 19.62 15.42 7.49
CA LYS A 170 19.89 14.22 6.69
C LYS A 170 18.56 13.63 6.22
N PRO A 171 18.10 13.94 5.01
CA PRO A 171 16.88 13.34 4.46
C PRO A 171 17.08 11.84 4.28
N LEU A 172 16.03 11.07 4.52
CA LEU A 172 15.99 9.65 4.23
C LEU A 172 15.36 9.45 2.84
N ARG A 173 16.11 8.79 1.94
CA ARG A 173 15.61 8.49 0.60
C ARG A 173 14.45 7.49 0.69
N PRO A 174 13.25 7.86 0.26
CA PRO A 174 12.13 6.92 0.23
C PRO A 174 12.29 5.93 -0.93
N GLN A 175 11.76 4.73 -0.74
CA GLN A 175 11.68 3.69 -1.79
C GLN A 175 10.37 3.74 -2.56
N ALA A 176 9.37 4.46 -2.04
CA ALA A 176 8.06 4.63 -2.66
C ALA A 176 7.36 5.89 -2.14
N SER A 177 6.25 6.26 -2.77
CA SER A 177 5.43 7.42 -2.41
C SER A 177 6.06 8.75 -2.86
N PHE A 178 5.58 9.87 -2.32
CA PHE A 178 6.04 11.23 -2.63
C PHE A 178 6.42 12.02 -1.36
N LEU A 179 6.53 11.33 -0.24
CA LEU A 179 6.89 11.92 1.06
C LEU A 179 8.39 11.75 1.31
N VAL A 180 9.03 12.82 1.78
CA VAL A 180 10.47 12.90 2.08
C VAL A 180 10.67 13.41 3.49
#